data_52a4d52d4cd1989c7f7d7f93239aa2b1
#
_entry.id   52a4d52d4cd1989c7f7d7f93239aa2b1
#
_cell.length_a   1.000
_cell.length_b   1.000
_cell.length_c   1.000
_cell.angle_alpha   90.00
_cell.angle_beta   90.00
_cell.angle_gamma   90.00
#
_symmetry.space_group_name_H-M   'P 1'
#
loop_
_entity.id
_entity.type
_entity.pdbx_description
1 polymer ?
#
loop_
_entity_poly.entity_id
_entity_poly.type
_entity_poly.pdbx_seq_one_letter_code
_entity_poly.pdbx_strand_id
1 'polypeptide(L)'
;CLTLNGTYSFVDVSKNKGIQANTTSPHAATASMDYKYMKKNYRLNAVFSASYMGGKKFDVQDRVFVKEENKSYDAYFRCDLPQYVLCNLSVSQTFWNKVKLTLGMDNLFNYVPKTLGSGITMFNVPATAGARGWVQVEFMLDDVINSLKKKK
;
A
#
# COMPACT_ATOMS: atom_id res chain seq x y z
N CYS A 1 3.50 24.83 5.53
CA CYS A 1 3.84 24.46 4.15
C CYS A 1 2.97 23.30 3.72
N LEU A 2 2.44 23.36 2.50
CA LEU A 2 1.68 22.29 1.86
C LEU A 2 2.43 21.88 0.60
N THR A 3 2.65 20.55 0.46
CA THR A 3 3.29 19.98 -0.74
C THR A 3 2.34 18.94 -1.33
N LEU A 4 2.11 19.03 -2.64
CA LEU A 4 1.33 18.07 -3.40
C LEU A 4 2.24 17.40 -4.43
N ASN A 5 2.18 16.07 -4.48
CA ASN A 5 2.88 15.27 -5.48
C ASN A 5 1.91 14.32 -6.14
N GLY A 6 2.14 14.05 -7.42
CA GLY A 6 1.35 13.06 -8.15
C GLY A 6 2.17 12.44 -9.26
N THR A 7 1.94 11.16 -9.51
CA THR A 7 2.51 10.41 -10.63
C THR A 7 1.43 9.60 -11.31
N TYR A 8 1.59 9.43 -12.59
CA TYR A 8 0.76 8.53 -13.38
C TYR A 8 1.64 7.72 -14.31
N SER A 9 1.36 6.44 -14.42
CA SER A 9 2.03 5.54 -15.34
C SER A 9 1.02 4.75 -16.16
N PHE A 10 1.37 4.55 -17.43
CA PHE A 10 0.64 3.70 -18.35
C PHE A 10 1.60 2.68 -18.96
N VAL A 11 1.18 1.41 -18.98
CA VAL A 11 1.92 0.32 -19.62
C VAL A 11 1.00 -0.33 -20.64
N ASP A 12 1.42 -0.29 -21.91
CA ASP A 12 0.71 -1.01 -22.97
C ASP A 12 0.96 -2.51 -22.85
N VAL A 13 -0.04 -3.21 -22.35
CA VAL A 13 -0.02 -4.68 -22.18
C VAL A 13 -0.57 -5.43 -23.40
N SER A 14 -1.03 -4.73 -24.42
CA SER A 14 -1.69 -5.33 -25.60
C SER A 14 -0.76 -6.21 -26.45
N LYS A 15 0.54 -5.94 -26.40
CA LYS A 15 1.58 -6.66 -27.18
C LYS A 15 2.04 -7.96 -26.53
N ASN A 16 1.72 -8.17 -25.27
CA ASN A 16 2.14 -9.37 -24.55
C ASN A 16 1.09 -10.47 -24.69
N LYS A 17 1.18 -11.25 -25.77
CA LYS A 17 0.26 -12.37 -26.05
C LYS A 17 0.61 -13.68 -25.35
N GLY A 18 1.57 -13.71 -24.45
CA GLY A 18 1.98 -14.91 -23.70
C GLY A 18 1.20 -15.10 -22.40
N ILE A 19 1.06 -16.34 -21.96
CA ILE A 19 0.33 -16.79 -20.76
C ILE A 19 0.86 -16.15 -19.46
N GLN A 20 2.09 -15.62 -19.47
CA GLN A 20 2.71 -14.97 -18.30
C GLN A 20 2.55 -13.44 -18.29
N ALA A 21 1.82 -12.86 -19.22
CA ALA A 21 2.05 -11.48 -19.59
C ALA A 21 1.38 -10.42 -18.73
N ASN A 22 0.37 -10.72 -17.95
CA ASN A 22 -0.47 -9.64 -17.40
C ASN A 22 -0.49 -9.56 -15.87
N THR A 23 0.68 -9.59 -15.24
CA THR A 23 0.82 -9.26 -13.82
C THR A 23 0.79 -7.75 -13.55
N THR A 24 1.04 -6.93 -14.57
CA THR A 24 1.13 -5.48 -14.47
C THR A 24 -0.21 -4.83 -14.77
N SER A 25 -0.66 -3.92 -13.93
CA SER A 25 -1.83 -3.09 -14.22
C SER A 25 -1.50 -2.12 -15.36
N PRO A 26 -2.39 -1.95 -16.36
CA PRO A 26 -2.16 -1.01 -17.46
C PRO A 26 -2.10 0.44 -17.00
N HIS A 27 -2.80 0.77 -15.92
CA HIS A 27 -2.86 2.12 -15.37
C HIS A 27 -2.51 2.10 -13.89
N ALA A 28 -1.60 2.96 -13.48
CA ALA A 28 -1.31 3.20 -12.09
C ALA A 28 -1.12 4.71 -11.85
N ALA A 29 -1.62 5.18 -10.72
CA ALA A 29 -1.42 6.56 -10.31
C ALA A 29 -1.16 6.62 -8.80
N THR A 30 -0.32 7.57 -8.39
CA THR A 30 -0.14 7.88 -6.97
C THR A 30 -0.33 9.38 -6.77
N ALA A 31 -0.92 9.73 -5.64
CA ALA A 31 -1.01 11.12 -5.20
C ALA A 31 -0.64 11.20 -3.73
N SER A 32 0.06 12.24 -3.33
CA SER A 32 0.35 12.51 -1.93
C SER A 32 0.22 13.99 -1.61
N MET A 33 -0.25 14.26 -0.40
CA MET A 33 -0.37 15.57 0.19
C MET A 33 0.37 15.57 1.52
N ASP A 34 1.33 16.46 1.66
CA ASP A 34 2.14 16.65 2.87
C ASP A 34 1.92 18.05 3.41
N TYR A 35 1.33 18.15 4.59
CA TYR A 35 1.11 19.40 5.30
C TYR A 35 2.04 19.51 6.50
N LYS A 36 2.89 20.54 6.53
CA LYS A 36 3.84 20.81 7.60
C LYS A 36 3.53 22.14 8.28
N TYR A 37 3.33 22.09 9.58
CA TYR A 37 3.22 23.25 10.44
C TYR A 37 4.32 23.24 11.49
N MET A 38 4.99 24.37 11.70
CA MET A 38 6.10 24.49 12.64
C MET A 38 5.97 25.79 13.41
N LYS A 39 6.02 25.70 14.74
CA LYS A 39 6.01 26.87 15.65
C LYS A 39 6.90 26.59 16.84
N LYS A 40 8.01 27.32 16.97
CA LYS A 40 8.99 27.16 18.08
C LYS A 40 9.33 25.67 18.32
N ASN A 41 8.83 25.12 19.42
CA ASN A 41 9.12 23.75 19.88
C ASN A 41 8.03 22.73 19.51
N TYR A 42 7.12 23.10 18.63
CA TYR A 42 6.01 22.25 18.17
C TYR A 42 6.08 22.07 16.65
N ARG A 43 5.99 20.84 16.22
CA ARG A 43 5.91 20.49 14.79
C ARG A 43 4.75 19.55 14.57
N LEU A 44 3.94 19.84 13.57
CA LEU A 44 2.89 18.98 13.06
C LEU A 44 3.21 18.60 11.62
N ASN A 45 3.12 17.33 11.32
CA ASN A 45 3.21 16.83 9.95
C ASN A 45 2.03 15.90 9.69
N ALA A 46 1.22 16.18 8.68
CA ALA A 46 0.12 15.34 8.23
C ALA A 46 0.38 14.91 6.79
N VAL A 47 0.42 13.61 6.54
CA VAL A 47 0.64 13.03 5.22
C VAL A 47 -0.56 12.19 4.84
N PHE A 48 -1.16 12.50 3.71
CA PHE A 48 -2.16 11.68 3.04
C PHE A 48 -1.57 11.14 1.76
N SER A 49 -1.75 9.87 1.48
CA SER A 49 -1.35 9.26 0.22
C SER A 49 -2.46 8.39 -0.35
N ALA A 50 -2.59 8.41 -1.67
CA ALA A 50 -3.52 7.59 -2.42
C ALA A 50 -2.79 6.90 -3.55
N SER A 51 -3.04 5.61 -3.72
CA SER A 51 -2.50 4.79 -4.81
C SER A 51 -3.66 4.15 -5.56
N TYR A 52 -3.81 4.50 -6.83
CA TYR A 52 -4.76 3.91 -7.74
C TYR A 52 -4.09 2.82 -8.56
N MET A 53 -4.75 1.69 -8.68
CA MET A 53 -4.36 0.58 -9.53
C MET A 53 -5.52 0.25 -10.46
N GLY A 54 -5.32 0.36 -11.76
CA GLY A 54 -6.30 -0.01 -12.77
C GLY A 54 -6.59 -1.51 -12.76
N GLY A 55 -7.75 -1.90 -13.22
CA GLY A 55 -8.14 -3.29 -13.35
C GLY A 55 -7.20 -4.05 -14.30
N LYS A 56 -6.99 -5.32 -14.02
CA LYS A 56 -6.18 -6.21 -14.85
C LYS A 56 -6.83 -7.57 -15.02
N LYS A 57 -6.57 -8.17 -16.21
CA LYS A 57 -6.96 -9.54 -16.52
C LYS A 57 -5.71 -10.38 -16.62
N PHE A 58 -5.71 -11.56 -16.03
CA PHE A 58 -4.59 -12.48 -16.10
C PHE A 58 -5.07 -13.92 -16.13
N ASP A 59 -4.30 -14.77 -16.77
CA ASP A 59 -4.60 -16.19 -16.85
C ASP A 59 -3.76 -16.91 -15.78
N VAL A 60 -4.43 -17.75 -14.99
CA VAL A 60 -3.80 -18.58 -13.95
C VAL A 60 -3.81 -20.00 -14.45
N GLN A 61 -2.64 -20.65 -14.42
CA GLN A 61 -2.52 -22.07 -14.66
C GLN A 61 -2.71 -22.83 -13.33
N ASP A 62 -3.61 -23.77 -13.33
CA ASP A 62 -3.84 -24.65 -12.19
C ASP A 62 -3.93 -26.10 -12.67
N ARG A 63 -3.63 -27.03 -11.79
CA ARG A 63 -3.79 -28.46 -12.06
C ARG A 63 -5.14 -28.94 -11.57
N VAL A 64 -5.96 -29.36 -12.51
CA VAL A 64 -7.26 -29.98 -12.21
C VAL A 64 -7.12 -31.49 -12.25
N PHE A 65 -7.45 -32.14 -11.12
CA PHE A 65 -7.46 -33.59 -11.03
C PHE A 65 -8.84 -34.12 -11.43
N VAL A 66 -8.92 -34.90 -12.49
CA VAL A 66 -10.15 -35.57 -12.95
C VAL A 66 -10.18 -36.96 -12.36
N LYS A 67 -11.08 -37.18 -11.37
CA LYS A 67 -11.17 -38.43 -10.63
C LYS A 67 -11.55 -39.64 -11.50
N GLU A 68 -12.36 -39.40 -12.52
CA GLU A 68 -12.85 -40.47 -13.43
C GLU A 68 -11.71 -41.04 -14.28
N GLU A 69 -10.73 -40.24 -14.62
CA GLU A 69 -9.60 -40.67 -15.43
C GLU A 69 -8.33 -40.90 -14.62
N ASN A 70 -8.35 -40.59 -13.32
CA ASN A 70 -7.20 -40.65 -12.42
C ASN A 70 -5.96 -39.87 -12.97
N LYS A 71 -6.22 -38.75 -13.64
CA LYS A 71 -5.21 -37.93 -14.28
C LYS A 71 -5.36 -36.46 -13.90
N SER A 72 -4.22 -35.75 -13.92
CA SER A 72 -4.18 -34.28 -13.73
C SER A 72 -3.95 -33.61 -15.07
N TYR A 73 -4.71 -32.58 -15.33
CA TYR A 73 -4.60 -31.73 -16.52
C TYR A 73 -4.30 -30.31 -16.12
N ASP A 74 -3.45 -29.64 -16.90
CA ASP A 74 -3.22 -28.22 -16.74
C ASP A 74 -4.43 -27.45 -17.30
N ALA A 75 -5.11 -26.69 -16.47
CA ALA A 75 -6.24 -25.86 -16.84
C ALA A 75 -5.85 -24.38 -16.70
N TYR A 76 -6.36 -23.55 -17.60
CA TYR A 76 -6.13 -22.11 -17.58
C TYR A 76 -7.44 -21.41 -17.22
N PHE A 77 -7.38 -20.58 -16.18
CA PHE A 77 -8.52 -19.82 -15.72
C PHE A 77 -8.23 -18.33 -15.91
N ARG A 78 -9.14 -17.62 -16.57
CA ARG A 78 -9.07 -16.18 -16.69
C ARG A 78 -9.60 -15.54 -15.41
N CYS A 79 -8.78 -14.70 -14.79
CA CYS A 79 -9.11 -13.94 -13.60
C CYS A 79 -9.15 -12.45 -13.91
N ASP A 80 -10.19 -11.79 -13.43
CA ASP A 80 -10.36 -10.35 -13.53
C ASP A 80 -10.16 -9.71 -12.15
N LEU A 81 -9.11 -8.91 -12.00
CA LEU A 81 -8.92 -8.08 -10.83
C LEU A 81 -9.50 -6.69 -11.09
N PRO A 82 -10.52 -6.25 -10.34
CA PRO A 82 -11.09 -4.93 -10.51
C PRO A 82 -10.07 -3.84 -10.13
N GLN A 83 -10.29 -2.64 -10.63
CA GLN A 83 -9.55 -1.46 -10.20
C GLN A 83 -9.78 -1.18 -8.72
N TYR A 84 -8.78 -0.61 -8.05
CA TYR A 84 -8.89 -0.24 -6.65
C TYR A 84 -8.05 0.99 -6.29
N VAL A 85 -8.38 1.59 -5.17
CA VAL A 85 -7.63 2.69 -4.57
C VAL A 85 -7.27 2.32 -3.13
N LEU A 86 -6.01 2.51 -2.78
CA LEU A 86 -5.53 2.41 -1.39
C LEU A 86 -5.19 3.82 -0.91
N CYS A 87 -5.78 4.21 0.20
CA CYS A 87 -5.50 5.50 0.85
C CYS A 87 -4.92 5.29 2.23
N ASN A 88 -3.86 6.04 2.55
CA ASN A 88 -3.21 6.03 3.84
C ASN A 88 -3.15 7.45 4.39
N LEU A 89 -3.27 7.57 5.70
CA LEU A 89 -3.17 8.82 6.43
C LEU A 89 -2.23 8.65 7.60
N SER A 90 -1.32 9.60 7.80
CA SER A 90 -0.52 9.66 9.02
C SER A 90 -0.41 11.09 9.53
N VAL A 91 -0.46 11.25 10.84
CA VAL A 91 -0.30 12.54 11.51
C VAL A 91 0.77 12.40 12.59
N SER A 92 1.83 13.17 12.47
CA SER A 92 2.92 13.21 13.44
C SER A 92 2.93 14.54 14.16
N GLN A 93 3.09 14.49 15.48
CA GLN A 93 3.27 15.67 16.33
C GLN A 93 4.57 15.54 17.10
N THR A 94 5.40 16.57 17.03
CA THR A 94 6.64 16.64 17.83
C THR A 94 6.49 17.73 18.88
N PHE A 95 6.69 17.36 20.13
CA PHE A 95 6.61 18.23 21.29
C PHE A 95 8.01 18.52 21.85
N TRP A 96 8.31 19.80 22.10
CA TRP A 96 9.58 20.28 22.69
C TRP A 96 10.84 19.77 21.97
N ASN A 97 10.73 19.35 20.70
CA ASN A 97 11.80 18.68 19.95
C ASN A 97 12.34 17.39 20.61
N LYS A 98 11.60 16.78 21.53
CA LYS A 98 12.05 15.62 22.33
C LYS A 98 11.20 14.38 22.13
N VAL A 99 9.92 14.54 21.92
CA VAL A 99 8.96 13.45 21.77
C VAL A 99 8.17 13.63 20.49
N LYS A 100 8.16 12.61 19.64
CA LYS A 100 7.34 12.57 18.44
C LYS A 100 6.31 11.46 18.58
N LEU A 101 5.06 11.82 18.49
CA LEU A 101 3.92 10.90 18.42
C LEU A 101 3.42 10.86 16.98
N THR A 102 3.29 9.68 16.43
CA THR A 102 2.71 9.46 15.10
C THR A 102 1.52 8.53 15.20
N LEU A 103 0.40 8.95 14.64
CA LEU A 103 -0.79 8.15 14.44
C LEU A 103 -0.92 7.89 12.95
N GLY A 104 -1.18 6.65 12.57
CA GLY A 104 -1.35 6.30 11.16
C GLY A 104 -2.52 5.35 10.96
N MET A 105 -3.06 5.41 9.76
CA MET A 105 -4.09 4.52 9.27
C MET A 105 -3.79 4.13 7.84
N ASP A 106 -3.59 2.85 7.61
CA ASP A 106 -3.38 2.26 6.30
C ASP A 106 -4.70 1.73 5.77
N ASN A 107 -4.88 1.78 4.46
CA ASN A 107 -6.09 1.32 3.79
C ASN A 107 -7.38 1.92 4.38
N LEU A 108 -7.45 3.25 4.40
CA LEU A 108 -8.50 4.05 5.04
C LEU A 108 -9.93 3.63 4.64
N PHE A 109 -10.13 3.18 3.39
CA PHE A 109 -11.43 2.74 2.88
C PHE A 109 -11.68 1.24 3.04
N ASN A 110 -10.82 0.54 3.80
CA ASN A 110 -10.99 -0.89 4.11
C ASN A 110 -11.12 -1.77 2.84
N TYR A 111 -10.35 -1.45 1.80
CA TYR A 111 -10.38 -2.28 0.61
C TYR A 111 -9.80 -3.66 0.91
N VAL A 112 -10.61 -4.68 0.72
CA VAL A 112 -10.19 -6.08 0.79
C VAL A 112 -10.47 -6.72 -0.56
N PRO A 113 -9.45 -7.23 -1.26
CA PRO A 113 -9.67 -7.89 -2.53
C PRO A 113 -10.55 -9.14 -2.32
N LYS A 114 -11.55 -9.30 -3.17
CA LYS A 114 -12.37 -10.51 -3.16
C LYS A 114 -11.48 -11.70 -3.53
N THR A 115 -11.63 -12.80 -2.80
CA THR A 115 -10.96 -14.06 -3.13
C THR A 115 -11.35 -14.51 -4.54
N LEU A 116 -10.37 -14.61 -5.41
CA LEU A 116 -10.54 -15.10 -6.77
C LEU A 116 -10.56 -16.63 -6.72
N GLY A 117 -11.70 -17.24 -6.35
CA GLY A 117 -11.89 -18.68 -6.39
C GLY A 117 -10.97 -19.53 -5.50
N SER A 118 -11.39 -20.76 -5.21
CA SER A 118 -10.55 -21.74 -4.52
C SER A 118 -9.48 -22.28 -5.47
N GLY A 119 -8.21 -22.17 -5.08
CA GLY A 119 -7.06 -22.71 -5.84
C GLY A 119 -6.17 -21.66 -6.48
N ILE A 120 -6.60 -20.41 -6.59
CA ILE A 120 -5.79 -19.35 -7.16
C ILE A 120 -4.85 -18.83 -6.09
N THR A 121 -3.58 -19.14 -6.23
CA THR A 121 -2.52 -18.59 -5.39
C THR A 121 -2.47 -17.06 -5.55
N MET A 122 -2.58 -16.33 -4.44
CA MET A 122 -2.72 -14.88 -4.36
C MET A 122 -1.46 -14.09 -4.74
N PHE A 123 -0.54 -14.63 -5.53
CA PHE A 123 0.73 -13.96 -5.84
C PHE A 123 0.59 -12.63 -6.60
N ASN A 124 -0.58 -12.36 -7.18
CA ASN A 124 -0.82 -11.16 -7.99
C ASN A 124 -1.89 -10.22 -7.42
N VAL A 125 -2.40 -10.51 -6.23
CA VAL A 125 -3.36 -9.66 -5.54
C VAL A 125 -2.64 -8.98 -4.39
N PRO A 126 -2.73 -7.65 -4.22
CA PRO A 126 -2.12 -7.02 -3.07
C PRO A 126 -2.73 -7.61 -1.80
N ALA A 127 -1.87 -8.15 -0.94
CA ALA A 127 -2.27 -8.63 0.38
C ALA A 127 -2.60 -7.40 1.25
N THR A 128 -3.85 -6.94 1.18
CA THR A 128 -4.32 -5.89 2.08
C THR A 128 -5.09 -6.54 3.21
N ALA A 129 -4.61 -6.35 4.42
CA ALA A 129 -5.24 -6.86 5.64
C ALA A 129 -6.49 -6.08 6.06
N GLY A 130 -7.08 -5.29 5.15
CA GLY A 130 -8.13 -4.34 5.49
C GLY A 130 -7.58 -3.05 6.12
N ALA A 131 -8.45 -2.25 6.72
CA ALA A 131 -8.04 -1.03 7.41
C ALA A 131 -7.21 -1.36 8.66
N ARG A 132 -6.07 -0.69 8.83
CA ARG A 132 -5.16 -0.89 9.95
C ARG A 132 -4.73 0.44 10.54
N GLY A 133 -5.05 0.65 11.82
CA GLY A 133 -4.51 1.76 12.61
C GLY A 133 -3.23 1.37 13.32
N TRP A 134 -2.29 2.33 13.48
CA TRP A 134 -1.06 2.13 14.23
C TRP A 134 -0.64 3.42 14.95
N VAL A 135 0.15 3.25 15.99
CA VAL A 135 0.70 4.34 16.81
C VAL A 135 2.20 4.11 16.96
N GLN A 136 2.97 5.18 16.82
CA GLN A 136 4.40 5.17 17.01
C GLN A 136 4.80 6.32 17.94
N VAL A 137 5.68 6.04 18.90
CA VAL A 137 6.27 7.03 19.80
C VAL A 137 7.78 6.99 19.64
N GLU A 138 8.38 8.13 19.33
CA GLU A 138 9.83 8.29 19.19
C GLU A 138 10.36 9.27 20.26
N PHE A 139 11.41 8.89 20.97
CA PHE A 139 12.12 9.74 21.93
C PHE A 139 13.47 10.16 21.34
N MET A 140 13.73 11.45 21.25
CA MET A 140 14.99 12.02 20.76
C MET A 140 15.97 12.12 21.95
N LEU A 141 16.72 11.04 22.22
CA LEU A 141 17.57 10.91 23.40
C LEU A 141 18.75 11.87 23.40
N ASP A 142 19.31 12.22 22.25
CA ASP A 142 20.46 13.15 22.15
C ASP A 142 20.15 14.52 22.74
N ASP A 143 18.95 15.03 22.51
CA ASP A 143 18.50 16.30 23.07
C ASP A 143 18.23 16.19 24.59
N VAL A 144 17.83 15.03 25.07
CA VAL A 144 17.62 14.77 26.50
C VAL A 144 18.97 14.73 27.22
N ILE A 145 19.95 14.00 26.69
CA ILE A 145 21.30 13.88 27.27
C ILE A 145 21.99 15.25 27.30
N ASN A 146 21.91 16.03 26.22
CA ASN A 146 22.49 17.37 26.17
C ASN A 146 21.82 18.34 27.13
N SER A 147 20.51 18.20 27.38
CA SER A 147 19.80 19.04 28.36
C SER A 147 20.20 18.70 29.81
N LEU A 148 20.52 17.46 30.10
CA LEU A 148 21.01 17.04 31.42
C LEU A 148 22.43 17.50 31.67
N LYS A 149 23.32 17.51 30.65
CA LYS A 149 24.70 18.02 30.75
C LYS A 149 24.79 19.53 30.99
N LYS A 150 23.81 20.30 30.52
CA LYS A 150 23.76 21.77 30.75
C LYS A 150 23.27 22.17 32.12
N LYS A 151 22.72 21.25 32.92
CA LYS A 151 22.27 21.50 34.28
C LYS A 151 23.32 21.17 35.39
N LYS A 152 24.47 20.67 35.01
CA LYS A 152 25.66 20.56 35.85
C LYS A 152 26.62 21.70 35.55
#